data_99bec24cec84f705a70b6226a6e1185e
#
_entry.id   99bec24cec84f705a70b6226a6e1185e
#
_cell.length_a   1.000
_cell.length_b   1.000
_cell.length_c   1.000
_cell.angle_alpha   90.00
_cell.angle_beta   90.00
_cell.angle_gamma   90.00
#
_symmetry.space_group_name_H-M   'P 1'
#
loop_
_entity.id
_entity.type
_entity.pdbx_description
1 polymer ?
#
loop_
_entity_poly.entity_id
_entity_poly.type
_entity_poly.pdbx_seq_one_letter_code
_entity_poly.pdbx_strand_id
1 'polypeptide(L)'
;MNIQYTSLFILLFCPFLFLSAQYTDELNSNRPGASQGAFSVGKRVLQFETGLGFGKEKHDLRENETDAFAFDYSIRYGVWKEELEVSLMGEYQSNSITNFKGSSPYEYKESNFRSNTLGVKYLFFDPYRKMVLEGPNVFSWKANNTFQWRDLIPAISFYAGANFDTADNPLTPDPIEDTPLENESSISPKFVLSTQNNWMGGFVFVTNIIVDRITTDSPTYSYILTLTHTPTDWFSIFVENQGIKSDFYADQLFRGGAAVLINENFQVDGSVLLNFKDTPSRLFGRIGVSYRFDMHDSDEYIEDKGRSGRKNKKE
;
A
#
# COMPACT_ATOMS: atom_id res chain seq x y z
N MET A 1 -46.60 7.60 -12.25
CA MET A 1 -45.31 8.24 -11.93
C MET A 1 -44.77 7.53 -10.69
N ASN A 2 -43.58 6.99 -10.70
CA ASN A 2 -42.83 6.30 -9.63
C ASN A 2 -42.77 4.77 -9.66
N ILE A 3 -42.35 4.21 -10.78
CA ILE A 3 -41.95 2.78 -10.84
C ILE A 3 -40.41 2.65 -11.16
N GLN A 4 -39.76 3.74 -11.50
CA GLN A 4 -38.33 3.70 -11.94
C GLN A 4 -37.28 3.74 -10.80
N TYR A 5 -37.64 4.12 -9.59
CA TYR A 5 -36.67 4.21 -8.48
C TYR A 5 -36.58 2.95 -7.62
N THR A 6 -37.54 2.04 -7.72
CA THR A 6 -37.55 0.79 -6.95
C THR A 6 -36.65 -0.27 -7.58
N SER A 7 -36.37 -0.21 -8.87
CA SER A 7 -35.51 -1.17 -9.57
C SER A 7 -34.01 -0.90 -9.36
N LEU A 8 -33.62 0.34 -9.01
CA LEU A 8 -32.23 0.67 -8.75
C LEU A 8 -31.76 0.23 -7.36
N PHE A 9 -32.70 0.09 -6.41
CA PHE A 9 -32.36 -0.33 -5.04
C PHE A 9 -32.25 -1.86 -4.88
N ILE A 10 -32.83 -2.63 -5.79
CA ILE A 10 -32.77 -4.10 -5.77
C ILE A 10 -31.46 -4.63 -6.35
N LEU A 11 -30.78 -3.84 -7.18
CA LEU A 11 -29.46 -4.22 -7.73
C LEU A 11 -28.30 -4.10 -6.72
N LEU A 12 -28.52 -3.43 -5.59
CA LEU A 12 -27.52 -3.26 -4.52
C LEU A 12 -27.54 -4.39 -3.47
N PHE A 13 -28.53 -5.28 -3.53
CA PHE A 13 -28.63 -6.47 -2.68
C PHE A 13 -28.32 -7.75 -3.46
N CYS A 14 -27.17 -7.78 -4.13
CA CYS A 14 -26.60 -9.05 -4.59
C CYS A 14 -26.20 -9.86 -3.36
N PRO A 15 -26.68 -11.08 -3.14
CA PRO A 15 -26.23 -11.91 -2.03
C PRO A 15 -24.74 -12.13 -2.20
N PHE A 16 -23.92 -11.52 -1.32
CA PHE A 16 -22.50 -11.84 -1.19
C PHE A 16 -22.41 -13.33 -0.83
N LEU A 17 -22.09 -14.13 -1.81
CA LEU A 17 -21.70 -15.52 -1.60
C LEU A 17 -20.49 -15.48 -0.68
N PHE A 18 -20.63 -16.06 0.49
CA PHE A 18 -19.56 -16.25 1.47
C PHE A 18 -18.54 -17.22 0.89
N LEU A 19 -17.60 -16.64 0.20
CA LEU A 19 -16.42 -17.34 -0.25
C LEU A 19 -15.33 -16.99 0.79
N SER A 20 -14.76 -17.93 1.54
CA SER A 20 -13.64 -17.67 2.44
C SER A 20 -12.38 -17.39 1.62
N ALA A 21 -11.71 -16.26 1.82
CA ALA A 21 -10.45 -15.94 1.16
C ALA A 21 -9.35 -16.88 1.69
N GLN A 22 -8.34 -17.09 0.91
CA GLN A 22 -7.22 -17.89 1.35
C GLN A 22 -6.34 -17.03 2.25
N TYR A 23 -6.08 -17.54 3.44
CA TYR A 23 -5.11 -17.00 4.37
C TYR A 23 -3.71 -17.01 3.74
N THR A 24 -2.97 -15.92 3.86
CA THR A 24 -1.58 -15.87 3.43
C THR A 24 -0.68 -16.24 4.60
N ASP A 25 0.07 -17.35 4.48
CA ASP A 25 0.98 -17.82 5.52
C ASP A 25 2.19 -16.91 5.70
N GLU A 26 2.46 -16.04 4.72
CA GLU A 26 3.61 -15.14 4.69
C GLU A 26 3.21 -13.67 4.81
N LEU A 27 4.17 -12.86 5.23
CA LEU A 27 4.05 -11.40 5.32
C LEU A 27 3.71 -10.77 3.96
N ASN A 28 2.61 -10.02 3.91
CA ASN A 28 2.21 -9.23 2.75
C ASN A 28 2.40 -7.74 3.03
N SER A 29 3.63 -7.26 2.87
CA SER A 29 4.00 -5.86 3.13
C SER A 29 3.69 -4.95 1.94
N ASN A 30 3.26 -3.71 2.22
CA ASN A 30 3.21 -2.64 1.24
C ASN A 30 4.60 -2.02 1.00
N ARG A 31 5.55 -2.27 1.91
CA ARG A 31 6.93 -1.80 1.80
C ARG A 31 7.75 -2.69 0.85
N PRO A 32 8.82 -2.13 0.24
CA PRO A 32 9.43 -0.80 0.40
C PRO A 32 8.88 0.30 -0.51
N GLY A 33 7.87 0.00 -1.35
CA GLY A 33 7.20 0.97 -2.22
C GLY A 33 6.25 1.91 -1.48
N ALA A 34 5.49 2.70 -2.25
CA ALA A 34 4.37 3.48 -1.75
C ALA A 34 3.02 2.91 -2.19
N SER A 35 3.02 1.89 -3.05
CA SER A 35 1.80 1.24 -3.49
C SER A 35 1.17 0.38 -2.40
N GLN A 36 -0.16 0.35 -2.39
CA GLN A 36 -0.93 -0.57 -1.55
C GLN A 36 -1.32 -1.79 -2.39
N GLY A 37 -0.94 -2.99 -1.94
CA GLY A 37 -1.39 -4.24 -2.54
C GLY A 37 -2.90 -4.40 -2.45
N ALA A 38 -3.49 -5.14 -3.38
CA ALA A 38 -4.94 -5.40 -3.36
C ALA A 38 -5.35 -6.33 -2.22
N PHE A 39 -4.49 -7.26 -1.81
CA PHE A 39 -4.79 -8.21 -0.75
C PHE A 39 -4.73 -7.58 0.64
N SER A 40 -5.62 -8.03 1.52
CA SER A 40 -5.62 -7.70 2.93
C SER A 40 -4.59 -8.55 3.68
N VAL A 41 -4.22 -8.17 4.90
CA VAL A 41 -3.30 -8.94 5.75
C VAL A 41 -3.89 -10.27 6.24
N GLY A 42 -5.19 -10.48 6.05
CA GLY A 42 -5.91 -11.66 6.55
C GLY A 42 -6.54 -11.44 7.91
N LYS A 43 -7.61 -12.20 8.19
CA LYS A 43 -8.35 -12.12 9.45
C LYS A 43 -7.43 -12.46 10.64
N ARG A 44 -7.55 -11.73 11.75
CA ARG A 44 -6.75 -11.92 12.99
C ARG A 44 -5.24 -11.77 12.80
N VAL A 45 -4.81 -11.11 11.74
CA VAL A 45 -3.41 -10.76 11.53
C VAL A 45 -3.22 -9.29 11.84
N LEU A 46 -2.24 -8.98 12.67
CA LEU A 46 -1.79 -7.62 12.97
C LEU A 46 -0.40 -7.43 12.36
N GLN A 47 -0.25 -6.43 11.51
CA GLN A 47 1.02 -6.14 10.83
C GLN A 47 1.47 -4.72 11.12
N PHE A 48 2.75 -4.60 11.49
CA PHE A 48 3.43 -3.33 11.69
C PHE A 48 4.48 -3.13 10.62
N GLU A 49 4.48 -1.97 10.01
CA GLU A 49 5.48 -1.57 9.04
C GLU A 49 6.01 -0.20 9.46
N THR A 50 7.32 -0.02 9.44
CA THR A 50 7.94 1.27 9.79
C THR A 50 9.23 1.48 9.03
N GLY A 51 9.60 2.74 8.82
CA GLY A 51 10.82 3.09 8.12
C GLY A 51 11.36 4.45 8.48
N LEU A 52 12.66 4.60 8.20
CA LEU A 52 13.40 5.84 8.31
C LEU A 52 13.82 6.28 6.91
N GLY A 53 13.60 7.55 6.60
CA GLY A 53 13.95 8.17 5.35
C GLY A 53 14.88 9.35 5.56
N PHE A 54 15.85 9.52 4.66
CA PHE A 54 16.75 10.66 4.60
C PHE A 54 16.79 11.15 3.17
N GLY A 55 16.69 12.44 2.98
CA GLY A 55 16.66 12.98 1.63
C GLY A 55 17.05 14.42 1.54
N LYS A 56 17.23 14.83 0.30
CA LYS A 56 17.49 16.21 -0.09
C LYS A 56 16.50 16.64 -1.13
N GLU A 57 15.98 17.84 -0.94
CA GLU A 57 15.19 18.54 -1.94
C GLU A 57 15.85 19.87 -2.27
N LYS A 58 15.88 20.23 -3.56
CA LYS A 58 16.36 21.50 -4.02
C LYS A 58 15.31 22.12 -4.93
N HIS A 59 14.92 23.34 -4.63
CA HIS A 59 13.92 24.07 -5.39
C HIS A 59 14.51 25.32 -6.04
N ASP A 60 14.84 25.23 -7.32
CA ASP A 60 15.57 26.28 -8.03
C ASP A 60 14.80 27.62 -8.08
N LEU A 61 13.46 27.60 -8.24
CA LEU A 61 12.66 28.84 -8.28
C LEU A 61 12.52 29.52 -6.90
N ARG A 62 12.51 28.75 -5.83
CA ARG A 62 12.45 29.26 -4.46
C ARG A 62 13.82 29.55 -3.88
N GLU A 63 14.89 29.15 -4.58
CA GLU A 63 16.29 29.29 -4.14
C GLU A 63 16.48 28.71 -2.74
N ASN A 64 15.92 27.51 -2.47
CA ASN A 64 16.08 26.82 -1.20
C ASN A 64 16.54 25.38 -1.39
N GLU A 65 17.25 24.90 -0.38
CA GLU A 65 17.66 23.50 -0.22
C GLU A 65 17.10 22.98 1.10
N THR A 66 16.56 21.74 1.09
CA THR A 66 15.95 21.10 2.25
C THR A 66 16.63 19.78 2.50
N ASP A 67 17.20 19.62 3.70
CA ASP A 67 17.59 18.32 4.24
C ASP A 67 16.42 17.76 5.03
N ALA A 68 15.91 16.62 4.61
CA ALA A 68 14.71 16.02 5.19
C ALA A 68 15.02 14.70 5.90
N PHE A 69 14.46 14.53 7.08
CA PHE A 69 14.34 13.27 7.79
C PHE A 69 12.86 12.88 7.84
N ALA A 70 12.55 11.63 7.51
CA ALA A 70 11.20 11.09 7.55
C ALA A 70 11.14 9.82 8.40
N PHE A 71 10.05 9.66 9.13
CA PHE A 71 9.68 8.44 9.85
C PHE A 71 8.28 8.03 9.41
N ASP A 72 8.15 6.90 8.73
CA ASP A 72 6.86 6.36 8.31
C ASP A 72 6.44 5.17 9.17
N TYR A 73 5.13 5.04 9.37
CA TYR A 73 4.53 3.91 10.07
C TYR A 73 3.22 3.49 9.43
N SER A 74 2.95 2.20 9.50
CA SER A 74 1.69 1.59 9.08
C SER A 74 1.33 0.45 10.04
N ILE A 75 0.11 0.49 10.55
CA ILE A 75 -0.48 -0.56 11.39
C ILE A 75 -1.68 -1.08 10.64
N ARG A 76 -1.69 -2.38 10.31
CA ARG A 76 -2.74 -3.01 9.52
C ARG A 76 -3.31 -4.18 10.31
N TYR A 77 -4.62 -4.27 10.38
CA TYR A 77 -5.33 -5.32 11.11
C TYR A 77 -6.49 -5.90 10.31
N GLY A 78 -6.50 -7.22 10.16
CA GLY A 78 -7.58 -7.94 9.49
C GLY A 78 -8.77 -8.20 10.42
N VAL A 79 -9.94 -7.69 10.05
CA VAL A 79 -11.15 -7.70 10.88
C VAL A 79 -12.25 -8.54 10.22
N TRP A 80 -12.89 -9.42 10.98
CA TRP A 80 -14.06 -10.23 10.64
C TRP A 80 -13.90 -11.17 9.44
N LYS A 81 -13.39 -10.69 8.32
CA LYS A 81 -13.24 -11.41 7.05
C LYS A 81 -11.81 -11.28 6.55
N GLU A 82 -11.38 -12.26 5.77
CA GLU A 82 -10.07 -12.25 5.13
C GLU A 82 -9.87 -11.05 4.17
N GLU A 83 -10.99 -10.59 3.59
CA GLU A 83 -11.00 -9.50 2.62
C GLU A 83 -10.98 -8.11 3.26
N LEU A 84 -11.20 -8.00 4.59
CA LEU A 84 -11.40 -6.72 5.28
C LEU A 84 -10.23 -6.37 6.19
N GLU A 85 -9.63 -5.21 5.95
CA GLU A 85 -8.50 -4.68 6.68
C GLU A 85 -8.79 -3.26 7.18
N VAL A 86 -8.44 -2.98 8.42
CA VAL A 86 -8.38 -1.61 8.97
C VAL A 86 -6.93 -1.22 9.08
N SER A 87 -6.58 0.00 8.70
CA SER A 87 -5.20 0.47 8.78
C SER A 87 -5.08 1.90 9.28
N LEU A 88 -4.03 2.14 10.06
CA LEU A 88 -3.56 3.45 10.47
C LEU A 88 -2.18 3.65 9.84
N MET A 89 -2.03 4.68 9.01
CA MET A 89 -0.78 4.98 8.31
C MET A 89 -0.42 6.43 8.52
N GLY A 90 0.88 6.72 8.63
CA GLY A 90 1.34 8.10 8.76
C GLY A 90 2.82 8.26 8.42
N GLU A 91 3.19 9.51 8.21
CA GLU A 91 4.57 9.93 8.00
C GLU A 91 4.84 11.19 8.80
N TYR A 92 5.82 11.13 9.70
CA TYR A 92 6.39 12.30 10.37
C TYR A 92 7.62 12.75 9.59
N GLN A 93 7.73 14.05 9.31
CA GLN A 93 8.86 14.61 8.58
C GLN A 93 9.45 15.79 9.36
N SER A 94 10.77 15.90 9.33
CA SER A 94 11.53 17.02 9.88
C SER A 94 12.47 17.56 8.81
N ASN A 95 12.30 18.81 8.46
CA ASN A 95 13.01 19.50 7.39
C ASN A 95 13.93 20.57 8.00
N SER A 96 15.17 20.62 7.54
CA SER A 96 16.09 21.75 7.72
C SER A 96 16.19 22.47 6.39
N ILE A 97 15.64 23.67 6.31
CA ILE A 97 15.50 24.43 5.07
C ILE A 97 16.49 25.57 5.08
N THR A 98 17.40 25.58 4.11
CA THR A 98 18.31 26.70 3.85
C THR A 98 17.79 27.53 2.70
N ASN A 99 17.47 28.77 2.97
CA ASN A 99 17.00 29.73 1.95
C ASN A 99 18.13 30.64 1.52
N PHE A 100 18.36 30.73 0.21
CA PHE A 100 19.43 31.55 -0.39
C PHE A 100 18.91 32.88 -0.94
N LYS A 101 17.62 33.19 -0.82
CA LYS A 101 17.09 34.50 -1.20
C LYS A 101 17.62 35.58 -0.26
N GLY A 102 18.28 36.58 -0.83
CA GLY A 102 18.76 37.74 -0.09
C GLY A 102 20.26 37.82 0.06
N SER A 103 20.73 38.75 0.91
CA SER A 103 22.16 39.03 1.08
C SER A 103 22.91 38.02 1.93
N SER A 104 22.21 37.19 2.69
CA SER A 104 22.81 36.12 3.50
C SER A 104 21.88 34.94 3.59
N PRO A 105 22.36 33.71 3.38
CA PRO A 105 21.58 32.53 3.60
C PRO A 105 21.08 32.43 5.06
N TYR A 106 19.86 31.94 5.25
CA TYR A 106 19.33 31.65 6.57
C TYR A 106 18.72 30.24 6.59
N GLU A 107 18.84 29.60 7.75
CA GLU A 107 18.33 28.26 8.00
C GLU A 107 17.19 28.31 9.00
N TYR A 108 16.14 27.51 8.74
CA TYR A 108 15.05 27.28 9.66
C TYR A 108 14.60 25.83 9.61
N LYS A 109 13.91 25.37 10.65
CA LYS A 109 13.45 23.99 10.78
C LYS A 109 11.93 23.92 10.85
N GLU A 110 11.38 22.97 10.14
CA GLU A 110 9.97 22.62 10.17
C GLU A 110 9.84 21.13 10.45
N SER A 111 8.92 20.77 11.35
CA SER A 111 8.67 19.37 11.63
C SER A 111 7.22 19.16 12.02
N ASN A 112 6.59 18.17 11.40
CA ASN A 112 5.22 17.79 11.72
C ASN A 112 4.89 16.42 11.08
N PHE A 113 3.69 15.93 11.32
CA PHE A 113 3.13 14.84 10.55
C PHE A 113 2.71 15.32 9.17
N ARG A 114 3.32 14.76 8.14
CA ARG A 114 2.97 15.02 6.74
C ARG A 114 1.63 14.41 6.36
N SER A 115 1.32 13.26 6.95
CA SER A 115 0.04 12.58 6.79
C SER A 115 -0.25 11.68 7.97
N ASN A 116 -1.51 11.56 8.35
CA ASN A 116 -2.04 10.53 9.23
C ASN A 116 -3.37 10.10 8.66
N THR A 117 -3.51 8.84 8.30
CA THR A 117 -4.71 8.32 7.64
C THR A 117 -5.20 7.08 8.38
N LEU A 118 -6.44 7.10 8.84
CA LEU A 118 -7.15 5.92 9.32
C LEU A 118 -8.16 5.51 8.26
N GLY A 119 -8.18 4.23 7.90
CA GLY A 119 -9.10 3.78 6.87
C GLY A 119 -9.32 2.29 6.84
N VAL A 120 -10.16 1.88 5.92
CA VAL A 120 -10.62 0.51 5.73
C VAL A 120 -10.38 0.11 4.28
N LYS A 121 -9.77 -1.05 4.06
CA LYS A 121 -9.60 -1.67 2.75
C LYS A 121 -10.49 -2.90 2.65
N TYR A 122 -11.14 -3.05 1.52
CA TYR A 122 -11.95 -4.22 1.20
C TYR A 122 -11.56 -4.80 -0.17
N LEU A 123 -11.22 -6.08 -0.19
CA LEU A 123 -10.93 -6.85 -1.40
C LEU A 123 -12.26 -7.29 -2.02
N PHE A 124 -12.65 -6.66 -3.13
CA PHE A 124 -13.92 -6.96 -3.81
C PHE A 124 -13.84 -8.18 -4.70
N PHE A 125 -12.70 -8.36 -5.34
CA PHE A 125 -12.53 -9.38 -6.36
C PHE A 125 -11.14 -10.01 -6.28
N ASP A 126 -11.13 -11.33 -6.15
CA ASP A 126 -9.93 -12.16 -6.12
C ASP A 126 -10.02 -13.28 -7.17
N PRO A 127 -9.37 -13.15 -8.34
CA PRO A 127 -9.38 -14.17 -9.37
C PRO A 127 -8.53 -15.39 -9.01
N TYR A 128 -7.53 -15.23 -8.12
CA TYR A 128 -6.56 -16.28 -7.78
C TYR A 128 -7.18 -17.35 -6.88
N ARG A 129 -8.15 -16.98 -6.07
CA ARG A 129 -8.87 -17.89 -5.20
C ARG A 129 -9.46 -19.09 -5.94
N LYS A 130 -10.13 -18.83 -7.08
CA LYS A 130 -10.68 -19.90 -7.90
C LYS A 130 -9.58 -20.78 -8.47
N MET A 131 -8.45 -20.19 -8.87
CA MET A 131 -7.30 -20.93 -9.41
C MET A 131 -6.68 -21.87 -8.38
N VAL A 132 -6.58 -21.44 -7.13
CA VAL A 132 -6.08 -22.27 -6.04
C VAL A 132 -7.03 -23.42 -5.73
N LEU A 133 -8.34 -23.18 -5.70
CA LEU A 133 -9.35 -24.22 -5.46
C LEU A 133 -9.43 -25.25 -6.58
N GLU A 134 -9.24 -24.83 -7.84
CA GLU A 134 -9.21 -25.73 -9.01
C GLU A 134 -7.90 -26.54 -9.08
N GLY A 135 -6.83 -26.04 -8.47
CA GLY A 135 -5.51 -26.65 -8.52
C GLY A 135 -4.85 -26.62 -9.90
N PRO A 136 -3.62 -27.14 -10.02
CA PRO A 136 -2.92 -27.20 -11.31
C PRO A 136 -3.56 -28.21 -12.25
N ASN A 137 -3.50 -27.94 -13.55
CA ASN A 137 -3.94 -28.89 -14.57
C ASN A 137 -3.02 -30.10 -14.60
N VAL A 138 -3.49 -31.22 -14.09
CA VAL A 138 -2.72 -32.48 -14.01
C VAL A 138 -2.44 -33.15 -15.35
N PHE A 139 -3.15 -32.73 -16.41
CA PHE A 139 -3.01 -33.34 -17.75
C PHE A 139 -2.06 -32.57 -18.69
N SER A 140 -1.72 -31.32 -18.34
CA SER A 140 -0.91 -30.46 -19.21
C SER A 140 0.03 -29.56 -18.44
N TRP A 141 1.31 -29.91 -18.43
CA TRP A 141 2.37 -29.04 -17.91
C TRP A 141 2.37 -27.67 -18.61
N LYS A 142 2.16 -27.66 -19.94
CA LYS A 142 2.13 -26.44 -20.74
C LYS A 142 1.00 -25.50 -20.30
N ALA A 143 -0.18 -26.03 -19.96
CA ALA A 143 -1.30 -25.22 -19.50
C ALA A 143 -1.00 -24.49 -18.18
N ASN A 144 -0.13 -25.08 -17.33
CA ASN A 144 0.27 -24.47 -16.06
C ASN A 144 1.44 -23.49 -16.19
N ASN A 145 2.19 -23.55 -17.32
CA ASN A 145 3.45 -22.81 -17.51
C ASN A 145 3.42 -21.88 -18.73
N THR A 146 2.25 -21.53 -19.24
CA THR A 146 2.10 -20.53 -20.30
C THR A 146 1.19 -19.41 -19.85
N PHE A 147 1.56 -18.18 -20.21
CA PHE A 147 0.74 -17.00 -19.97
C PHE A 147 -0.66 -17.17 -20.60
N GLN A 148 -1.69 -16.90 -19.82
CA GLN A 148 -3.10 -17.01 -20.21
C GLN A 148 -3.80 -15.65 -20.08
N TRP A 149 -4.86 -15.44 -20.87
CA TRP A 149 -5.67 -14.22 -20.77
C TRP A 149 -6.22 -13.95 -19.37
N ARG A 150 -6.49 -15.00 -18.58
CA ARG A 150 -6.93 -14.87 -17.20
C ARG A 150 -5.88 -14.25 -16.28
N ASP A 151 -4.60 -14.35 -16.61
CA ASP A 151 -3.50 -13.76 -15.81
C ASP A 151 -3.46 -12.23 -15.91
N LEU A 152 -4.21 -11.67 -16.90
CA LEU A 152 -4.43 -10.22 -17.00
C LEU A 152 -5.56 -9.71 -16.10
N ILE A 153 -6.37 -10.62 -15.53
CA ILE A 153 -7.47 -10.22 -14.65
C ILE A 153 -6.89 -9.97 -13.25
N PRO A 154 -6.90 -8.71 -12.75
CA PRO A 154 -6.32 -8.37 -11.46
C PRO A 154 -7.24 -8.73 -10.29
N ALA A 155 -6.67 -8.91 -9.11
CA ALA A 155 -7.39 -8.72 -7.87
C ALA A 155 -7.70 -7.23 -7.71
N ILE A 156 -8.87 -6.89 -7.13
CA ILE A 156 -9.34 -5.51 -7.02
C ILE A 156 -9.77 -5.23 -5.59
N SER A 157 -9.22 -4.20 -4.99
CA SER A 157 -9.62 -3.70 -3.67
C SER A 157 -9.88 -2.20 -3.68
N PHE A 158 -10.68 -1.77 -2.73
CA PHE A 158 -10.96 -0.37 -2.48
C PHE A 158 -10.64 -0.01 -1.05
N TYR A 159 -9.94 1.10 -0.88
CA TYR A 159 -9.62 1.70 0.41
C TYR A 159 -10.35 3.02 0.55
N ALA A 160 -10.98 3.21 1.70
CA ALA A 160 -11.58 4.47 2.11
C ALA A 160 -11.02 4.86 3.46
N GLY A 161 -10.47 6.04 3.56
CA GLY A 161 -9.86 6.57 4.78
C GLY A 161 -10.15 8.04 5.00
N ALA A 162 -9.81 8.48 6.18
CA ALA A 162 -9.81 9.88 6.57
C ALA A 162 -8.39 10.29 6.99
N ASN A 163 -7.90 11.35 6.41
CA ASN A 163 -6.68 12.00 6.87
C ASN A 163 -7.01 12.89 8.06
N PHE A 164 -6.07 12.95 9.00
CA PHE A 164 -6.12 13.82 10.16
C PHE A 164 -4.91 14.75 10.09
N ASP A 165 -5.16 15.99 9.73
CA ASP A 165 -4.12 17.01 9.67
C ASP A 165 -4.10 17.78 10.99
N THR A 166 -2.91 18.08 11.49
CA THR A 166 -2.74 18.96 12.65
C THR A 166 -2.91 20.40 12.21
N ALA A 167 -3.55 21.23 13.03
CA ALA A 167 -3.67 22.65 12.75
C ALA A 167 -2.28 23.28 12.56
N ASP A 168 -2.18 24.26 11.69
CA ASP A 168 -0.95 25.01 11.35
C ASP A 168 0.22 24.10 10.93
N ASN A 169 -0.08 23.10 10.09
CA ASN A 169 0.90 22.14 9.63
C ASN A 169 1.74 22.73 8.46
N PRO A 170 3.03 23.04 8.66
CA PRO A 170 3.87 23.64 7.62
C PRO A 170 4.19 22.68 6.48
N LEU A 171 3.91 21.36 6.66
CA LEU A 171 4.18 20.32 5.66
C LEU A 171 2.96 20.00 4.78
N THR A 172 1.82 20.64 5.03
CA THR A 172 0.71 20.60 4.09
C THR A 172 1.14 21.30 2.79
N PRO A 173 0.71 20.80 1.63
CA PRO A 173 1.07 21.47 0.38
C PRO A 173 0.47 22.88 0.36
N ASP A 174 1.27 23.86 0.78
CA ASP A 174 0.94 25.26 0.66
C ASP A 174 1.24 25.73 -0.75
N PRO A 175 0.25 26.26 -1.47
CA PRO A 175 0.38 26.63 -2.87
C PRO A 175 1.24 27.85 -3.12
N ILE A 176 1.27 28.80 -2.22
CA ILE A 176 2.00 30.06 -2.37
C ILE A 176 2.24 30.65 -0.99
N GLU A 177 3.50 30.94 -0.64
CA GLU A 177 3.85 31.73 0.54
C GLU A 177 2.86 32.91 0.69
N ASP A 178 2.29 33.07 1.88
CA ASP A 178 1.50 34.22 2.35
C ASP A 178 -0.03 34.20 2.18
N THR A 179 -0.67 33.20 1.64
CA THR A 179 -2.13 33.08 1.75
C THR A 179 -2.51 31.89 2.64
N PRO A 180 -2.99 32.14 3.88
CA PRO A 180 -3.60 31.08 4.67
C PRO A 180 -4.75 30.47 3.85
N LEU A 181 -4.74 29.16 3.63
CA LEU A 181 -5.87 28.46 3.03
C LEU A 181 -7.06 28.63 3.98
N GLU A 182 -8.05 29.40 3.61
CA GLU A 182 -9.19 29.78 4.48
C GLU A 182 -10.05 28.59 4.94
N ASN A 183 -9.88 27.39 4.34
CA ASN A 183 -10.71 26.21 4.58
C ASN A 183 -9.91 24.91 4.70
N GLU A 184 -8.79 24.90 5.39
CA GLU A 184 -8.13 23.62 5.71
C GLU A 184 -8.95 22.84 6.75
N SER A 185 -9.67 21.86 6.26
CA SER A 185 -10.34 20.90 7.12
C SER A 185 -9.30 20.00 7.79
N SER A 186 -9.31 19.94 9.11
CA SER A 186 -8.48 19.02 9.90
C SER A 186 -8.73 17.55 9.53
N ILE A 187 -9.82 17.25 8.85
CA ILE A 187 -10.21 15.90 8.40
C ILE A 187 -10.54 15.97 6.93
N SER A 188 -9.88 15.14 6.13
CA SER A 188 -10.14 15.05 4.69
C SER A 188 -10.24 13.59 4.23
N PRO A 189 -11.12 13.27 3.28
CA PRO A 189 -11.26 11.90 2.80
C PRO A 189 -10.14 11.53 1.84
N LYS A 190 -9.77 10.22 1.89
CA LYS A 190 -8.83 9.59 0.99
C LYS A 190 -9.41 8.30 0.45
N PHE A 191 -9.34 8.12 -0.86
CA PHE A 191 -9.79 6.92 -1.54
C PHE A 191 -8.67 6.34 -2.39
N VAL A 192 -8.54 5.00 -2.35
CA VAL A 192 -7.58 4.28 -3.18
C VAL A 192 -8.27 3.09 -3.83
N LEU A 193 -8.20 3.03 -5.16
CA LEU A 193 -8.52 1.84 -5.92
C LEU A 193 -7.20 1.11 -6.20
N SER A 194 -7.07 -0.13 -5.70
CA SER A 194 -5.87 -0.95 -5.90
C SER A 194 -6.20 -2.14 -6.78
N THR A 195 -5.35 -2.39 -7.77
CA THR A 195 -5.40 -3.61 -8.58
C THR A 195 -4.06 -4.34 -8.48
N GLN A 196 -4.08 -5.67 -8.47
CA GLN A 196 -2.88 -6.47 -8.36
C GLN A 196 -2.95 -7.69 -9.28
N ASN A 197 -1.94 -7.85 -10.12
CA ASN A 197 -1.71 -9.03 -10.93
C ASN A 197 -0.51 -9.80 -10.38
N ASN A 198 -0.68 -11.08 -10.12
CA ASN A 198 0.40 -11.99 -9.77
C ASN A 198 0.69 -12.87 -11.00
N TRP A 199 1.84 -12.64 -11.65
CA TRP A 199 2.23 -13.35 -12.85
C TRP A 199 3.23 -14.45 -12.53
N MET A 200 3.31 -15.41 -13.44
CA MET A 200 4.28 -16.49 -13.35
C MET A 200 5.72 -15.98 -13.31
N GLY A 201 6.58 -16.71 -12.58
CA GLY A 201 7.98 -16.32 -12.42
C GLY A 201 8.21 -15.27 -11.33
N GLY A 202 7.27 -15.13 -10.38
CA GLY A 202 7.43 -14.24 -9.24
C GLY A 202 7.28 -12.75 -9.58
N PHE A 203 6.55 -12.41 -10.64
CA PHE A 203 6.24 -11.03 -10.97
C PHE A 203 4.90 -10.60 -10.39
N VAL A 204 4.90 -9.48 -9.69
CA VAL A 204 3.69 -8.84 -9.15
C VAL A 204 3.60 -7.43 -9.69
N PHE A 205 2.46 -7.11 -10.31
CA PHE A 205 2.18 -5.77 -10.80
C PHE A 205 1.02 -5.16 -10.03
N VAL A 206 1.28 -4.03 -9.38
CA VAL A 206 0.29 -3.30 -8.58
C VAL A 206 0.02 -1.95 -9.22
N THR A 207 -1.27 -1.60 -9.35
CA THR A 207 -1.69 -0.26 -9.75
C THR A 207 -2.58 0.33 -8.67
N ASN A 208 -2.28 1.55 -8.24
CA ASN A 208 -3.16 2.33 -7.39
C ASN A 208 -3.63 3.59 -8.13
N ILE A 209 -4.91 3.92 -7.96
CA ILE A 209 -5.49 5.22 -8.32
C ILE A 209 -5.95 5.84 -7.01
N ILE A 210 -5.42 7.01 -6.70
CA ILE A 210 -5.59 7.68 -5.42
C ILE A 210 -6.27 9.02 -5.63
N VAL A 211 -7.32 9.26 -4.86
CA VAL A 211 -7.99 10.55 -4.76
C VAL A 211 -7.92 10.96 -3.30
N ASP A 212 -7.23 12.05 -3.05
CA ASP A 212 -6.90 12.50 -1.70
C ASP A 212 -7.35 13.95 -1.49
N ARG A 213 -7.80 14.29 -0.28
CA ARG A 213 -8.17 15.66 0.14
C ARG A 213 -9.23 16.32 -0.75
N ILE A 214 -10.19 15.58 -1.32
CA ILE A 214 -11.19 16.10 -2.25
C ILE A 214 -12.14 17.15 -1.67
N THR A 215 -12.21 17.27 -0.34
CA THR A 215 -13.05 18.26 0.36
C THR A 215 -12.26 19.49 0.82
N THR A 216 -11.00 19.59 0.47
CA THR A 216 -10.13 20.73 0.77
C THR A 216 -9.89 21.60 -0.46
N ASP A 217 -9.28 22.75 -0.27
CA ASP A 217 -8.93 23.67 -1.36
C ASP A 217 -7.76 23.14 -2.23
N SER A 218 -7.12 22.03 -1.82
CA SER A 218 -6.01 21.42 -2.56
C SER A 218 -6.22 19.92 -2.81
N PRO A 219 -7.24 19.50 -3.58
CA PRO A 219 -7.46 18.10 -3.91
C PRO A 219 -6.26 17.52 -4.67
N THR A 220 -5.87 16.30 -4.32
CA THR A 220 -4.72 15.64 -4.93
C THR A 220 -5.15 14.35 -5.60
N TYR A 221 -4.76 14.20 -6.85
CA TYR A 221 -4.95 12.99 -7.66
C TYR A 221 -3.60 12.36 -7.92
N SER A 222 -3.49 11.07 -7.70
CA SER A 222 -2.24 10.37 -8.00
C SER A 222 -2.48 8.95 -8.48
N TYR A 223 -1.49 8.43 -9.20
CA TYR A 223 -1.41 7.02 -9.53
C TYR A 223 -0.06 6.46 -9.09
N ILE A 224 -0.03 5.17 -8.81
CA ILE A 224 1.20 4.43 -8.53
C ILE A 224 1.18 3.15 -9.37
N LEU A 225 2.28 2.88 -10.06
CA LEU A 225 2.52 1.65 -10.82
C LEU A 225 3.77 1.00 -10.26
N THR A 226 3.64 -0.19 -9.70
CA THR A 226 4.75 -0.93 -9.08
C THR A 226 4.88 -2.29 -9.73
N LEU A 227 6.08 -2.59 -10.20
CA LEU A 227 6.46 -3.92 -10.66
C LEU A 227 7.48 -4.49 -9.68
N THR A 228 7.12 -5.59 -9.05
CA THR A 228 7.98 -6.36 -8.14
C THR A 228 8.36 -7.67 -8.81
N HIS A 229 9.60 -8.11 -8.63
CA HIS A 229 10.08 -9.42 -9.02
C HIS A 229 10.72 -10.11 -7.82
N THR A 230 10.29 -11.32 -7.54
CA THR A 230 10.76 -12.17 -6.43
C THR A 230 11.52 -13.37 -7.01
N PRO A 231 12.83 -13.23 -7.27
CA PRO A 231 13.63 -14.30 -7.86
C PRO A 231 13.85 -15.49 -6.93
N THR A 232 13.73 -15.28 -5.63
CA THR A 232 13.81 -16.33 -4.58
C THR A 232 12.78 -16.03 -3.50
N ASP A 233 12.36 -17.03 -2.75
CA ASP A 233 11.31 -16.91 -1.71
C ASP A 233 11.65 -15.88 -0.62
N TRP A 234 12.93 -15.56 -0.42
CA TRP A 234 13.40 -14.63 0.61
C TRP A 234 13.83 -13.25 0.09
N PHE A 235 13.91 -13.04 -1.23
CA PHE A 235 14.45 -11.79 -1.81
C PHE A 235 13.55 -11.26 -2.92
N SER A 236 13.24 -9.97 -2.88
CA SER A 236 12.49 -9.28 -3.91
C SER A 236 13.13 -7.93 -4.27
N ILE A 237 12.95 -7.54 -5.52
CA ILE A 237 13.31 -6.22 -6.05
C ILE A 237 12.07 -5.57 -6.67
N PHE A 238 12.02 -4.25 -6.65
CA PHE A 238 10.91 -3.53 -7.27
C PHE A 238 11.36 -2.25 -7.97
N VAL A 239 10.53 -1.84 -8.91
CA VAL A 239 10.56 -0.52 -9.51
C VAL A 239 9.16 0.08 -9.46
N GLU A 240 9.07 1.38 -9.23
CA GLU A 240 7.80 2.07 -9.04
C GLU A 240 7.83 3.43 -9.72
N ASN A 241 6.72 3.78 -10.36
CA ASN A 241 6.44 5.11 -10.87
C ASN A 241 5.19 5.66 -10.21
N GLN A 242 5.27 6.88 -9.70
CA GLN A 242 4.16 7.60 -9.11
C GLN A 242 3.99 8.96 -9.79
N GLY A 243 2.80 9.23 -10.32
CA GLY A 243 2.40 10.55 -10.76
C GLY A 243 1.50 11.20 -9.74
N ILE A 244 1.74 12.47 -9.43
CA ILE A 244 0.97 13.29 -8.49
C ILE A 244 0.53 14.53 -9.21
N LYS A 245 -0.73 14.94 -9.01
CA LYS A 245 -1.28 16.19 -9.53
C LYS A 245 -2.25 16.80 -8.52
N SER A 246 -2.00 18.04 -8.15
CA SER A 246 -2.94 18.93 -7.46
C SER A 246 -3.06 20.25 -8.23
N ASP A 247 -3.82 21.20 -7.72
CA ASP A 247 -3.95 22.52 -8.37
C ASP A 247 -2.64 23.32 -8.31
N PHE A 248 -1.81 23.06 -7.31
CA PHE A 248 -0.58 23.81 -7.04
C PHE A 248 0.70 23.04 -7.34
N TYR A 249 0.60 21.69 -7.38
CA TYR A 249 1.78 20.84 -7.49
C TYR A 249 1.52 19.66 -8.43
N ALA A 250 2.48 19.41 -9.33
CA ALA A 250 2.51 18.19 -10.12
C ALA A 250 3.93 17.64 -10.14
N ASP A 251 4.08 16.32 -9.93
CA ASP A 251 5.38 15.66 -9.94
C ASP A 251 5.29 14.23 -10.47
N GLN A 252 6.43 13.70 -10.87
CA GLN A 252 6.59 12.32 -11.26
C GLN A 252 7.79 11.73 -10.53
N LEU A 253 7.50 10.78 -9.64
CA LEU A 253 8.46 10.15 -8.76
C LEU A 253 8.80 8.74 -9.26
N PHE A 254 10.05 8.39 -9.16
CA PHE A 254 10.54 7.05 -9.44
C PHE A 254 11.15 6.47 -8.17
N ARG A 255 10.81 5.22 -7.87
CA ARG A 255 11.41 4.48 -6.76
C ARG A 255 11.95 3.17 -7.27
N GLY A 256 13.02 2.72 -6.64
CA GLY A 256 13.56 1.38 -6.82
C GLY A 256 14.16 0.90 -5.52
N GLY A 257 14.10 -0.40 -5.29
CA GLY A 257 14.63 -0.94 -4.05
C GLY A 257 14.50 -2.45 -3.98
N ALA A 258 14.78 -2.97 -2.79
CA ALA A 258 14.76 -4.40 -2.52
C ALA A 258 14.23 -4.67 -1.12
N ALA A 259 13.71 -5.88 -0.93
CA ALA A 259 13.29 -6.39 0.36
C ALA A 259 13.84 -7.80 0.58
N VAL A 260 14.15 -8.10 1.83
CA VAL A 260 14.65 -9.39 2.29
C VAL A 260 13.70 -9.92 3.35
N LEU A 261 13.07 -11.04 3.10
CA LEU A 261 12.26 -11.77 4.05
C LEU A 261 13.19 -12.62 4.92
N ILE A 262 13.34 -12.25 6.17
CA ILE A 262 14.21 -12.96 7.13
C ILE A 262 13.54 -14.25 7.63
N ASN A 263 12.24 -14.19 7.80
CA ASN A 263 11.35 -15.33 8.07
C ASN A 263 9.92 -14.96 7.62
N GLU A 264 8.99 -15.89 7.68
CA GLU A 264 7.60 -15.72 7.22
C GLU A 264 6.89 -14.48 7.79
N ASN A 265 7.36 -13.94 8.92
CA ASN A 265 6.75 -12.83 9.64
C ASN A 265 7.60 -11.56 9.70
N PHE A 266 8.84 -11.58 9.21
CA PHE A 266 9.75 -10.44 9.35
C PHE A 266 10.50 -10.14 8.07
N GLN A 267 10.37 -8.89 7.60
CA GLN A 267 11.03 -8.35 6.41
C GLN A 267 11.87 -7.13 6.77
N VAL A 268 12.99 -6.99 6.11
CA VAL A 268 13.82 -5.77 6.08
C VAL A 268 13.88 -5.27 4.65
N ASP A 269 13.79 -3.97 4.45
CA ASP A 269 13.73 -3.39 3.13
C ASP A 269 14.52 -2.08 3.00
N GLY A 270 14.80 -1.70 1.74
CA GLY A 270 15.41 -0.43 1.42
C GLY A 270 15.03 0.05 0.04
N SER A 271 14.93 1.37 -0.13
CA SER A 271 14.57 1.99 -1.40
C SER A 271 15.21 3.35 -1.59
N VAL A 272 15.32 3.76 -2.85
CA VAL A 272 15.72 5.09 -3.27
C VAL A 272 14.61 5.69 -4.13
N LEU A 273 14.28 6.95 -3.86
CA LEU A 273 13.34 7.75 -4.61
C LEU A 273 14.07 8.91 -5.28
N LEU A 274 13.69 9.19 -6.51
CA LEU A 274 14.16 10.36 -7.26
C LEU A 274 13.03 10.89 -8.16
N ASN A 275 13.16 12.14 -8.59
CA ASN A 275 12.39 12.70 -9.69
C ASN A 275 13.34 13.36 -10.72
N PHE A 276 12.79 13.78 -11.85
CA PHE A 276 13.55 14.45 -12.93
C PHE A 276 13.13 15.92 -13.08
N LYS A 277 12.76 16.55 -11.99
CA LYS A 277 12.28 17.92 -11.94
C LYS A 277 13.23 18.76 -11.09
N ASP A 278 13.33 20.05 -11.38
CA ASP A 278 14.19 21.00 -10.65
C ASP A 278 13.40 21.91 -9.70
N THR A 279 12.04 21.70 -9.62
CA THR A 279 11.13 22.55 -8.85
C THR A 279 10.11 21.75 -8.04
N PRO A 280 10.51 21.01 -7.02
CA PRO A 280 11.86 20.69 -6.57
C PRO A 280 12.48 19.45 -7.24
N SER A 281 13.80 19.34 -7.26
CA SER A 281 14.50 18.07 -7.43
C SER A 281 14.52 17.31 -6.10
N ARG A 282 14.37 15.98 -6.15
CA ARG A 282 14.27 15.13 -4.96
C ARG A 282 15.15 13.91 -5.06
N LEU A 283 15.84 13.62 -3.97
CA LEU A 283 16.56 12.37 -3.77
C LEU A 283 16.36 11.91 -2.33
N PHE A 284 15.71 10.77 -2.15
CA PHE A 284 15.46 10.18 -0.83
C PHE A 284 15.92 8.73 -0.80
N GLY A 285 16.61 8.35 0.28
CA GLY A 285 16.86 6.96 0.65
C GLY A 285 15.97 6.57 1.82
N ARG A 286 15.42 5.36 1.80
CA ARG A 286 14.59 4.81 2.89
C ARG A 286 15.07 3.41 3.26
N ILE A 287 15.03 3.10 4.55
CA ILE A 287 15.20 1.75 5.09
C ILE A 287 14.04 1.46 6.01
N GLY A 288 13.62 0.21 6.09
CA GLY A 288 12.50 -0.12 6.95
C GLY A 288 12.39 -1.59 7.28
N VAL A 289 11.41 -1.86 8.12
CA VAL A 289 11.08 -3.20 8.59
C VAL A 289 9.57 -3.40 8.60
N SER A 290 9.17 -4.63 8.37
CA SER A 290 7.77 -5.07 8.48
C SER A 290 7.71 -6.30 9.36
N TYR A 291 6.75 -6.34 10.27
CA TYR A 291 6.54 -7.47 11.16
C TYR A 291 5.06 -7.84 11.24
N ARG A 292 4.78 -9.15 11.14
CA ARG A 292 3.46 -9.73 11.18
C ARG A 292 3.26 -10.52 12.47
N PHE A 293 2.20 -10.21 13.19
CA PHE A 293 1.71 -10.99 14.31
C PHE A 293 0.51 -11.81 13.83
N ASP A 294 0.71 -13.11 13.75
CA ASP A 294 -0.35 -14.06 13.51
C ASP A 294 -1.05 -14.42 14.84
N MET A 295 -2.34 -14.12 14.94
CA MET A 295 -3.14 -14.40 16.12
C MET A 295 -4.07 -15.60 15.90
N HIS A 296 -3.77 -16.46 14.93
CA HIS A 296 -4.47 -17.72 14.79
C HIS A 296 -3.93 -18.70 15.83
N ASP A 297 -4.84 -19.50 16.38
CA ASP A 297 -4.45 -20.65 17.18
C ASP A 297 -3.74 -21.64 16.24
N SER A 298 -2.63 -22.24 16.70
CA SER A 298 -1.96 -23.29 15.94
C SER A 298 -2.97 -24.40 15.64
N ASP A 299 -3.08 -24.77 14.35
CA ASP A 299 -3.95 -25.88 13.96
C ASP A 299 -3.54 -27.15 14.73
N GLU A 300 -4.45 -27.69 15.53
CA GLU A 300 -4.25 -29.01 16.11
C GLU A 300 -4.29 -30.02 14.96
N TYR A 301 -3.16 -30.63 14.66
CA TYR A 301 -3.11 -31.76 13.77
C TYR A 301 -3.98 -32.87 14.36
N ILE A 302 -5.11 -33.18 13.73
CA ILE A 302 -5.92 -34.35 14.05
C ILE A 302 -5.08 -35.55 13.62
N GLU A 303 -4.37 -36.16 14.59
CA GLU A 303 -3.73 -37.45 14.35
C GLU A 303 -4.81 -38.45 13.89
N ASP A 304 -4.69 -38.91 12.64
CA ASP A 304 -5.58 -39.93 12.07
C ASP A 304 -5.33 -41.25 12.81
N LYS A 305 -5.98 -41.42 13.97
CA LYS A 305 -5.96 -42.66 14.76
C LYS A 305 -6.63 -43.83 14.02
N GLY A 306 -7.03 -43.69 12.76
CA GLY A 306 -7.86 -44.65 12.03
C GLY A 306 -7.14 -45.81 11.34
N ARG A 307 -5.82 -45.87 11.29
CA ARG A 307 -5.10 -46.90 10.50
C ARG A 307 -4.25 -47.91 11.28
N SER A 308 -4.02 -47.73 12.57
CA SER A 308 -3.23 -48.67 13.37
C SER A 308 -3.99 -49.88 13.92
N GLY A 309 -5.31 -49.93 13.82
CA GLY A 309 -6.14 -50.97 14.47
C GLY A 309 -6.48 -52.20 13.61
N ARG A 310 -5.93 -52.36 12.40
CA ARG A 310 -6.35 -53.44 11.48
C ARG A 310 -5.28 -54.43 11.05
N LYS A 311 -4.20 -54.51 11.80
CA LYS A 311 -3.23 -55.61 11.64
C LYS A 311 -3.02 -56.31 13.00
N ASN A 312 -3.89 -57.21 13.36
CA ASN A 312 -3.63 -58.38 14.24
C ASN A 312 -4.96 -59.01 14.60
N LYS A 313 -5.57 -59.73 13.63
CA LYS A 313 -6.49 -60.86 13.87
C LYS A 313 -6.36 -61.80 12.69
N LYS A 314 -5.29 -62.61 12.72
CA LYS A 314 -5.18 -63.91 12.09
C LYS A 314 -4.18 -64.69 12.92
N GLU A 315 -4.69 -65.40 13.85
CA GLU A 315 -4.36 -66.75 14.25
C GLU A 315 -5.53 -67.32 15.07
#